data_edcd91a068d61563d532f421e1c3e4be
#
_entry.id   edcd91a068d61563d532f421e1c3e4be
#
_cell.length_a   1.000
_cell.length_b   1.000
_cell.length_c   1.000
_cell.angle_alpha   90.00
_cell.angle_beta   90.00
_cell.angle_gamma   90.00
#
_symmetry.space_group_name_H-M   'P 1'
#
loop_
_entity.id
_entity.type
_entity.pdbx_description
1 polymer ?
#
loop_
_entity_poly.entity_id
_entity_poly.type
_entity_poly.pdbx_seq_one_letter_code
_entity_poly.pdbx_strand_id
1 'polypeptide(L)'
;MKKGVMRIWILFCCLAGLTACIREEEYVNDPEGNFDQLWKIIDEKYCFLDYKDIDWDAIGTEYRSRLYPEMSNQELFGVLNDMLYELKDGHVNLTSEENQSHFDFWTDSPVNFNESLIENTHYLGRNYRQIAGLKYRILSDNIGYIYYETFADGIGNSDLDVVFSYLADCKALIFDVRQNSGGNATNSTQIASRFTNEKILTGYIQHKTGPG
;
A
#
# COMPACT_ATOMS: atom_id res chain seq x y z
N MET A 1 55.03 -20.35 -13.40
CA MET A 1 54.17 -19.61 -14.33
C MET A 1 52.67 -19.93 -14.31
N LYS A 2 52.18 -20.95 -13.61
CA LYS A 2 50.74 -21.33 -13.60
C LYS A 2 49.85 -20.56 -12.58
N LYS A 3 50.42 -19.93 -11.54
CA LYS A 3 49.62 -19.21 -10.50
C LYS A 3 49.21 -17.79 -10.88
N GLY A 4 49.88 -17.15 -11.84
CA GLY A 4 49.53 -15.79 -12.28
C GLY A 4 48.33 -15.74 -13.23
N VAL A 5 48.23 -16.72 -14.13
CA VAL A 5 47.14 -16.79 -15.11
C VAL A 5 45.79 -17.04 -14.45
N MET A 6 45.75 -17.86 -13.40
CA MET A 6 44.49 -18.16 -12.68
C MET A 6 43.96 -16.96 -11.91
N ARG A 7 44.83 -16.07 -11.39
CA ARG A 7 44.40 -14.83 -10.71
C ARG A 7 43.84 -13.79 -11.70
N ILE A 8 44.35 -13.72 -12.90
CA ILE A 8 43.85 -12.82 -13.95
C ILE A 8 42.46 -13.25 -14.42
N TRP A 9 42.20 -14.57 -14.55
CA TRP A 9 40.88 -15.09 -14.92
C TRP A 9 39.81 -14.83 -13.85
N ILE A 10 40.15 -14.95 -12.58
CA ILE A 10 39.21 -14.64 -11.48
C ILE A 10 38.90 -13.14 -11.45
N LEU A 11 39.91 -12.27 -11.70
CA LEU A 11 39.67 -10.82 -11.77
C LEU A 11 38.78 -10.43 -12.96
N PHE A 12 38.96 -11.10 -14.11
CA PHE A 12 38.15 -10.85 -15.31
C PHE A 12 36.70 -11.32 -15.14
N CYS A 13 36.47 -12.46 -14.50
CA CYS A 13 35.12 -12.92 -14.16
C CYS A 13 34.40 -12.02 -13.11
N CYS A 14 35.15 -11.46 -12.16
CA CYS A 14 34.56 -10.49 -11.21
C CYS A 14 34.24 -9.14 -11.88
N LEU A 15 34.99 -8.67 -12.87
CA LEU A 15 34.66 -7.45 -13.61
C LEU A 15 33.46 -7.66 -14.56
N ALA A 16 33.30 -8.85 -15.15
CA ALA A 16 32.14 -9.16 -16.00
C ALA A 16 30.81 -9.28 -15.21
N GLY A 17 30.89 -9.59 -13.93
CA GLY A 17 29.71 -9.65 -13.05
C GLY A 17 29.15 -8.29 -12.59
N LEU A 18 29.91 -7.20 -12.76
CA LEU A 18 29.49 -5.85 -12.34
C LEU A 18 28.74 -5.06 -13.42
N THR A 19 28.54 -5.61 -14.61
CA THR A 19 27.80 -4.98 -15.71
C THR A 19 26.37 -5.49 -15.86
N ALA A 20 25.85 -6.21 -14.89
CA ALA A 20 24.42 -6.44 -14.78
C ALA A 20 23.74 -5.16 -14.23
N CYS A 21 23.98 -4.03 -14.88
CA CYS A 21 23.04 -2.92 -14.79
C CYS A 21 21.69 -3.46 -15.29
N ILE A 22 20.69 -3.48 -14.45
CA ILE A 22 19.30 -3.55 -14.89
C ILE A 22 19.19 -2.40 -15.91
N ARG A 23 19.16 -2.73 -17.19
CA ARG A 23 18.84 -1.75 -18.23
C ARG A 23 17.38 -1.41 -17.97
N GLU A 24 17.13 -0.25 -17.41
CA GLU A 24 15.80 0.35 -17.51
C GLU A 24 15.53 0.51 -19.01
N GLU A 25 14.38 0.04 -19.46
CA GLU A 25 13.96 0.24 -20.84
C GLU A 25 13.86 1.76 -21.06
N GLU A 26 14.62 2.27 -22.03
CA GLU A 26 14.52 3.68 -22.41
C GLU A 26 13.13 3.89 -23.03
N TYR A 27 12.30 4.71 -22.41
CA TYR A 27 11.03 5.15 -22.98
C TYR A 27 11.15 6.58 -23.51
N VAL A 28 10.34 6.91 -24.50
CA VAL A 28 10.28 8.25 -25.05
C VAL A 28 9.40 9.11 -24.14
N ASN A 29 9.93 10.23 -23.68
CA ASN A 29 9.17 11.15 -22.83
C ASN A 29 8.31 12.10 -23.69
N ASP A 30 7.28 11.53 -24.28
CA ASP A 30 6.21 12.23 -25.00
C ASP A 30 4.85 11.62 -24.61
N PRO A 31 3.72 12.16 -25.08
CA PRO A 31 2.42 11.64 -24.70
C PRO A 31 2.22 10.15 -24.99
N GLU A 32 2.69 9.66 -26.12
CA GLU A 32 2.55 8.24 -26.49
C GLU A 32 3.45 7.34 -25.66
N GLY A 33 4.71 7.71 -25.48
CA GLY A 33 5.66 6.93 -24.66
C GLY A 33 5.25 6.86 -23.19
N ASN A 34 4.76 7.95 -22.61
CA ASN A 34 4.25 7.96 -21.24
C ASN A 34 2.99 7.10 -21.09
N PHE A 35 2.11 7.12 -22.09
CA PHE A 35 0.93 6.26 -22.14
C PHE A 35 1.33 4.78 -22.20
N ASP A 36 2.24 4.42 -23.13
CA ASP A 36 2.73 3.05 -23.30
C ASP A 36 3.37 2.52 -22.02
N GLN A 37 4.15 3.34 -21.37
CA GLN A 37 4.80 2.97 -20.13
C GLN A 37 3.78 2.70 -19.01
N LEU A 38 2.77 3.57 -18.84
CA LEU A 38 1.73 3.36 -17.84
C LEU A 38 0.89 2.13 -18.15
N TRP A 39 0.45 1.98 -19.42
CA TRP A 39 -0.32 0.83 -19.86
C TRP A 39 0.43 -0.48 -19.58
N LYS A 40 1.72 -0.54 -19.92
CA LYS A 40 2.59 -1.69 -19.68
C LYS A 40 2.77 -1.99 -18.19
N ILE A 41 2.95 -0.98 -17.35
CA ILE A 41 3.07 -1.15 -15.90
C ILE A 41 1.81 -1.83 -15.34
N ILE A 42 0.64 -1.41 -15.74
CA ILE A 42 -0.61 -2.03 -15.31
C ILE A 42 -0.73 -3.45 -15.85
N ASP A 43 -0.47 -3.65 -17.13
CA ASP A 43 -0.51 -5.00 -17.75
C ASP A 43 0.41 -5.99 -17.03
N GLU A 44 1.63 -5.59 -16.69
CA GLU A 44 2.63 -6.48 -16.08
C GLU A 44 2.54 -6.61 -14.56
N LYS A 45 1.97 -5.63 -13.85
CA LYS A 45 2.05 -5.54 -12.39
C LYS A 45 0.70 -5.55 -11.68
N TYR A 46 -0.37 -5.09 -12.32
CA TYR A 46 -1.69 -5.10 -11.69
C TYR A 46 -2.28 -6.52 -11.71
N CYS A 47 -2.51 -7.08 -10.53
CA CYS A 47 -2.84 -8.51 -10.38
C CYS A 47 -4.35 -8.81 -10.45
N PHE A 48 -5.20 -7.80 -10.66
CA PHE A 48 -6.66 -7.98 -10.61
C PHE A 48 -7.38 -7.80 -11.96
N LEU A 49 -6.66 -7.71 -13.10
CA LEU A 49 -7.28 -7.58 -14.41
C LEU A 49 -8.25 -8.74 -14.66
N ASP A 50 -7.76 -9.98 -14.58
CA ASP A 50 -8.58 -11.19 -14.77
C ASP A 50 -9.67 -11.32 -13.71
N TYR A 51 -9.34 -11.04 -12.45
CA TYR A 51 -10.31 -11.12 -11.35
C TYR A 51 -11.51 -10.19 -11.54
N LYS A 52 -11.27 -9.00 -12.12
CA LYS A 52 -12.29 -7.98 -12.38
C LYS A 52 -12.91 -8.09 -13.78
N ASP A 53 -12.48 -9.06 -14.60
CA ASP A 53 -12.92 -9.24 -16.00
C ASP A 53 -12.69 -7.96 -16.84
N ILE A 54 -11.50 -7.38 -16.71
CA ILE A 54 -11.11 -6.14 -17.39
C ILE A 54 -10.32 -6.47 -18.65
N ASP A 55 -10.85 -6.10 -19.82
CA ASP A 55 -10.13 -6.15 -21.10
C ASP A 55 -9.21 -4.94 -21.23
N TRP A 56 -7.96 -5.11 -20.70
CA TRP A 56 -6.98 -4.02 -20.66
C TRP A 56 -6.47 -3.63 -22.04
N ASP A 57 -6.43 -4.56 -22.99
CA ASP A 57 -6.07 -4.28 -24.39
C ASP A 57 -7.11 -3.38 -25.08
N ALA A 58 -8.40 -3.68 -24.89
CA ALA A 58 -9.47 -2.86 -25.41
C ALA A 58 -9.46 -1.45 -24.81
N ILE A 59 -9.26 -1.32 -23.50
CA ILE A 59 -9.11 -0.05 -22.81
C ILE A 59 -7.90 0.71 -23.36
N GLY A 60 -6.73 0.05 -23.49
CA GLY A 60 -5.53 0.65 -24.06
C GLY A 60 -5.77 1.18 -25.47
N THR A 61 -6.47 0.45 -26.31
CA THR A 61 -6.82 0.88 -27.68
C THR A 61 -7.72 2.11 -27.69
N GLU A 62 -8.76 2.12 -26.86
CA GLU A 62 -9.68 3.25 -26.73
C GLU A 62 -8.96 4.52 -26.29
N TYR A 63 -8.22 4.46 -25.15
CA TYR A 63 -7.60 5.64 -24.57
C TYR A 63 -6.42 6.15 -25.38
N ARG A 64 -5.67 5.27 -26.07
CA ARG A 64 -4.63 5.68 -27.01
C ARG A 64 -5.18 6.55 -28.16
N SER A 65 -6.40 6.31 -28.61
CA SER A 65 -7.03 7.11 -29.66
C SER A 65 -7.30 8.56 -29.28
N ARG A 66 -7.19 8.90 -28.00
CA ARG A 66 -7.36 10.26 -27.45
C ARG A 66 -6.06 11.07 -27.42
N LEU A 67 -4.90 10.42 -27.73
CA LEU A 67 -3.60 11.06 -27.69
C LEU A 67 -3.34 11.87 -28.97
N TYR A 68 -2.59 12.97 -28.82
CA TYR A 68 -2.03 13.74 -29.93
C TYR A 68 -0.68 14.37 -29.51
N PRO A 69 0.26 14.63 -30.44
CA PRO A 69 1.65 14.95 -30.11
C PRO A 69 1.84 16.24 -29.29
N GLU A 70 0.98 17.23 -29.47
CA GLU A 70 1.09 18.54 -28.81
C GLU A 70 0.32 18.63 -27.48
N MET A 71 -0.11 17.49 -26.89
CA MET A 71 -0.79 17.48 -25.60
C MET A 71 0.05 18.15 -24.53
N SER A 72 -0.59 18.99 -23.73
CA SER A 72 -0.01 19.45 -22.46
C SER A 72 0.06 18.31 -21.44
N ASN A 73 0.94 18.45 -20.45
CA ASN A 73 1.02 17.48 -19.35
C ASN A 73 -0.31 17.32 -18.60
N GLN A 74 -1.10 18.39 -18.51
CA GLN A 74 -2.42 18.35 -17.85
C GLN A 74 -3.43 17.54 -18.66
N GLU A 75 -3.45 17.70 -19.99
CA GLU A 75 -4.33 16.94 -20.88
C GLU A 75 -3.94 15.46 -20.90
N LEU A 76 -2.64 15.17 -20.99
CA LEU A 76 -2.13 13.80 -20.87
C LEU A 76 -2.50 13.17 -19.53
N PHE A 77 -2.29 13.90 -18.42
CA PHE A 77 -2.71 13.41 -17.09
C PHE A 77 -4.19 13.06 -17.06
N GLY A 78 -5.05 13.88 -17.67
CA GLY A 78 -6.48 13.60 -17.79
C GLY A 78 -6.77 12.26 -18.47
N VAL A 79 -6.15 12.01 -19.64
CA VAL A 79 -6.33 10.76 -20.38
C VAL A 79 -5.84 9.56 -19.59
N LEU A 80 -4.65 9.67 -18.97
CA LEU A 80 -4.06 8.59 -18.14
C LEU A 80 -4.89 8.29 -16.88
N ASN A 81 -5.39 9.36 -16.25
CA ASN A 81 -6.28 9.22 -15.09
C ASN A 81 -7.58 8.51 -15.46
N ASP A 82 -8.22 8.92 -16.55
CA ASP A 82 -9.47 8.31 -17.00
C ASP A 82 -9.28 6.83 -17.35
N MET A 83 -8.14 6.48 -17.98
CA MET A 83 -7.78 5.09 -18.24
C MET A 83 -7.63 4.27 -16.94
N LEU A 84 -6.95 4.81 -15.93
CA LEU A 84 -6.81 4.15 -14.63
C LEU A 84 -8.14 4.03 -13.87
N TYR A 85 -9.10 4.94 -14.12
CA TYR A 85 -10.43 4.89 -13.51
C TYR A 85 -11.22 3.65 -13.92
N GLU A 86 -10.93 3.04 -15.09
CA GLU A 86 -11.54 1.78 -15.53
C GLU A 86 -11.21 0.61 -14.61
N LEU A 87 -10.08 0.69 -13.88
CA LEU A 87 -9.71 -0.32 -12.91
C LEU A 87 -10.62 -0.33 -11.67
N LYS A 88 -11.32 0.77 -11.37
CA LYS A 88 -12.17 0.95 -10.19
C LYS A 88 -11.47 0.49 -8.92
N ASP A 89 -10.26 0.99 -8.70
CA ASP A 89 -9.39 0.57 -7.59
C ASP A 89 -8.76 1.77 -6.90
N GLY A 90 -9.15 2.01 -5.65
CA GLY A 90 -8.65 3.12 -4.83
C GLY A 90 -7.16 3.01 -4.45
N HIS A 91 -6.52 1.86 -4.72
CA HIS A 91 -5.09 1.67 -4.47
C HIS A 91 -4.23 1.99 -5.69
N VAL A 92 -4.83 2.18 -6.87
CA VAL A 92 -4.11 2.59 -8.08
C VAL A 92 -4.22 4.10 -8.23
N ASN A 93 -3.09 4.79 -8.08
CA ASN A 93 -3.03 6.25 -8.15
C ASN A 93 -1.93 6.71 -9.09
N LEU A 94 -2.21 7.76 -9.85
CA LEU A 94 -1.25 8.50 -10.67
C LEU A 94 -0.94 9.83 -9.98
N THR A 95 0.33 10.18 -9.89
CA THR A 95 0.75 11.46 -9.31
C THR A 95 1.67 12.18 -10.28
N SER A 96 1.43 13.47 -10.49
CA SER A 96 2.33 14.40 -11.17
C SER A 96 2.72 15.54 -10.21
N GLU A 97 3.52 16.49 -10.68
CA GLU A 97 3.89 17.66 -9.88
C GLU A 97 2.67 18.50 -9.44
N GLU A 98 1.62 18.54 -10.27
CA GLU A 98 0.47 19.41 -10.07
C GLU A 98 -0.83 18.66 -9.74
N ASN A 99 -0.89 17.35 -10.02
CA ASN A 99 -2.14 16.59 -9.94
C ASN A 99 -1.92 15.22 -9.31
N GLN A 100 -2.95 14.74 -8.64
CA GLN A 100 -3.04 13.37 -8.13
C GLN A 100 -4.38 12.77 -8.51
N SER A 101 -4.37 11.57 -9.10
CA SER A 101 -5.59 10.81 -9.35
C SER A 101 -6.05 10.10 -8.07
N HIS A 102 -7.35 9.91 -7.93
CA HIS A 102 -7.93 9.16 -6.83
C HIS A 102 -9.24 8.53 -7.28
N PHE A 103 -9.37 7.21 -7.15
CA PHE A 103 -10.65 6.52 -7.30
C PHE A 103 -11.25 6.33 -5.91
N ASP A 104 -12.32 7.07 -5.61
CA ASP A 104 -13.00 7.00 -4.33
C ASP A 104 -14.15 5.97 -4.39
N PHE A 105 -13.87 4.75 -3.93
CA PHE A 105 -14.88 3.68 -3.84
C PHE A 105 -15.60 3.65 -2.49
N TRP A 106 -15.15 4.44 -1.52
CA TRP A 106 -15.74 4.49 -0.17
C TRP A 106 -17.06 5.25 -0.14
N THR A 107 -17.31 6.12 -1.11
CA THR A 107 -18.52 6.95 -1.19
C THR A 107 -19.80 6.14 -1.38
N ASP A 108 -19.71 4.95 -1.95
CA ASP A 108 -20.86 4.09 -2.22
C ASP A 108 -21.24 3.18 -1.03
N SER A 109 -20.45 3.20 0.02
CA SER A 109 -20.69 2.38 1.20
C SER A 109 -21.50 3.15 2.25
N PRO A 110 -22.51 2.52 2.88
CA PRO A 110 -23.24 3.16 3.98
C PRO A 110 -22.30 3.52 5.13
N VAL A 111 -22.39 4.75 5.62
CA VAL A 111 -21.62 5.19 6.80
C VAL A 111 -22.11 4.44 8.02
N ASN A 112 -21.29 3.56 8.57
CA ASN A 112 -21.57 2.78 9.78
C ASN A 112 -20.64 3.15 10.96
N PHE A 113 -19.87 4.21 10.83
CA PHE A 113 -18.96 4.74 11.83
C PHE A 113 -19.34 6.18 12.19
N ASN A 114 -19.29 6.50 13.48
CA ASN A 114 -19.54 7.85 13.97
C ASN A 114 -18.42 8.25 14.92
N GLU A 115 -17.53 9.11 14.44
CA GLU A 115 -16.36 9.60 15.17
C GLU A 115 -16.73 10.29 16.48
N SER A 116 -17.83 11.06 16.49
CA SER A 116 -18.28 11.75 17.69
C SER A 116 -18.68 10.79 18.84
N LEU A 117 -19.06 9.55 18.51
CA LEU A 117 -19.30 8.52 19.52
C LEU A 117 -18.00 8.00 20.13
N ILE A 118 -16.92 7.91 19.35
CA ILE A 118 -15.60 7.50 19.87
C ILE A 118 -15.06 8.54 20.84
N GLU A 119 -15.28 9.81 20.55
CA GLU A 119 -14.90 10.92 21.43
C GLU A 119 -15.82 11.07 22.66
N ASN A 120 -16.92 10.34 22.69
CA ASN A 120 -17.83 10.32 23.82
C ASN A 120 -17.14 9.68 25.04
N THR A 121 -17.58 10.10 26.24
CA THR A 121 -17.06 9.62 27.52
C THR A 121 -17.23 8.11 27.76
N HIS A 122 -18.15 7.44 27.05
CA HIS A 122 -18.33 5.99 27.11
C HIS A 122 -17.21 5.19 26.43
N TYR A 123 -16.51 5.81 25.47
CA TYR A 123 -15.40 5.18 24.75
C TYR A 123 -14.09 5.91 25.09
N LEU A 124 -13.44 6.58 24.11
CA LEU A 124 -12.20 7.31 24.38
C LEU A 124 -12.41 8.53 25.26
N GLY A 125 -13.45 9.32 24.98
CA GLY A 125 -13.63 10.62 25.61
C GLY A 125 -12.42 11.52 25.38
N ARG A 126 -12.17 12.43 26.31
CA ARG A 126 -11.01 13.34 26.26
C ARG A 126 -9.85 12.89 27.16
N ASN A 127 -10.02 11.84 27.94
CA ASN A 127 -9.08 11.34 28.94
C ASN A 127 -8.49 9.99 28.55
N TYR A 128 -7.89 9.92 27.36
CA TYR A 128 -7.20 8.74 26.89
C TYR A 128 -5.68 8.93 26.98
N ARG A 129 -4.95 7.82 26.91
CA ARG A 129 -3.50 7.77 26.71
C ARG A 129 -3.22 7.55 25.24
N GLN A 130 -2.08 8.01 24.76
CA GLN A 130 -1.65 7.82 23.38
C GLN A 130 -0.17 7.46 23.29
N ILE A 131 0.15 6.48 22.43
CA ILE A 131 1.52 6.14 22.04
C ILE A 131 1.49 5.57 20.61
N ALA A 132 2.38 5.99 19.73
CA ALA A 132 2.55 5.48 18.36
C ALA A 132 1.21 5.35 17.60
N GLY A 133 0.34 6.35 17.67
CA GLY A 133 -0.98 6.34 17.02
C GLY A 133 -2.07 5.56 17.75
N LEU A 134 -1.72 4.69 18.72
CA LEU A 134 -2.68 3.99 19.56
C LEU A 134 -3.27 4.93 20.61
N LYS A 135 -4.58 5.18 20.55
CA LYS A 135 -5.34 5.90 21.58
C LYS A 135 -6.02 4.87 22.47
N TYR A 136 -5.80 4.89 23.79
CA TYR A 136 -6.27 3.83 24.66
C TYR A 136 -6.65 4.29 26.06
N ARG A 137 -7.59 3.57 26.69
CA ARG A 137 -8.02 3.78 28.08
C ARG A 137 -8.72 2.54 28.63
N ILE A 138 -8.96 2.53 29.96
CA ILE A 138 -9.84 1.57 30.63
C ILE A 138 -11.23 2.21 30.76
N LEU A 139 -12.25 1.51 30.25
CA LEU A 139 -13.65 1.91 30.38
C LEU A 139 -14.20 1.64 31.81
N SER A 140 -15.36 2.24 32.14
CA SER A 140 -15.95 2.16 33.49
C SER A 140 -16.29 0.75 33.97
N ASP A 141 -16.48 -0.19 33.06
CA ASP A 141 -16.79 -1.61 33.30
C ASP A 141 -15.56 -2.51 33.31
N ASN A 142 -14.36 -1.91 33.40
CA ASN A 142 -13.06 -2.57 33.38
C ASN A 142 -12.80 -3.33 32.07
N ILE A 143 -13.15 -2.72 30.95
CA ILE A 143 -12.79 -3.17 29.60
C ILE A 143 -11.69 -2.25 29.06
N GLY A 144 -10.62 -2.82 28.56
CA GLY A 144 -9.60 -2.09 27.82
C GLY A 144 -10.14 -1.69 26.44
N TYR A 145 -9.97 -0.42 26.07
CA TYR A 145 -10.34 0.07 24.76
C TYR A 145 -9.13 0.67 24.09
N ILE A 146 -8.82 0.20 22.88
CA ILE A 146 -7.77 0.71 22.01
C ILE A 146 -8.42 1.13 20.71
N TYR A 147 -8.14 2.35 20.25
CA TYR A 147 -8.52 2.84 18.93
C TYR A 147 -7.25 3.11 18.11
N TYR A 148 -7.19 2.57 16.90
CA TYR A 148 -6.05 2.73 16.01
C TYR A 148 -6.53 3.05 14.59
N GLU A 149 -6.34 4.30 14.21
CA GLU A 149 -6.94 4.93 13.03
C GLU A 149 -6.19 4.61 11.73
N THR A 150 -4.89 4.34 11.82
CA THR A 150 -4.07 4.06 10.63
C THR A 150 -2.90 3.14 10.96
N PHE A 151 -2.64 2.17 10.10
CA PHE A 151 -1.41 1.37 10.14
C PHE A 151 -0.21 2.09 9.49
N ALA A 152 -0.34 3.33 9.03
CA ALA A 152 0.78 4.13 8.55
C ALA A 152 1.69 4.59 9.71
N ASP A 153 1.13 4.82 10.90
CA ASP A 153 1.89 5.16 12.09
C ASP A 153 2.71 3.96 12.56
N GLY A 154 4.02 4.15 12.68
CA GLY A 154 4.91 3.08 13.11
C GLY A 154 4.67 2.70 14.57
N ILE A 155 4.59 1.39 14.84
CA ILE A 155 4.45 0.82 16.18
C ILE A 155 5.66 -0.06 16.48
N GLY A 156 6.32 0.19 17.62
CA GLY A 156 7.35 -0.69 18.15
C GLY A 156 6.80 -1.72 19.15
N ASN A 157 7.58 -2.78 19.40
CA ASN A 157 7.22 -3.75 20.43
C ASN A 157 7.10 -3.09 21.80
N SER A 158 7.99 -2.14 22.14
CA SER A 158 7.96 -1.39 23.40
C SER A 158 6.66 -0.58 23.56
N ASP A 159 6.13 -0.03 22.47
CA ASP A 159 4.87 0.74 22.51
C ASP A 159 3.69 -0.17 22.85
N LEU A 160 3.65 -1.35 22.21
CA LEU A 160 2.65 -2.38 22.51
C LEU A 160 2.79 -2.90 23.93
N ASP A 161 4.02 -3.10 24.44
CA ASP A 161 4.26 -3.53 25.83
C ASP A 161 3.68 -2.53 26.83
N VAL A 162 3.85 -1.23 26.59
CA VAL A 162 3.28 -0.17 27.44
C VAL A 162 1.75 -0.22 27.43
N VAL A 163 1.13 -0.33 26.25
CA VAL A 163 -0.32 -0.36 26.10
C VAL A 163 -0.92 -1.60 26.78
N PHE A 164 -0.39 -2.79 26.46
CA PHE A 164 -0.91 -4.05 26.99
C PHE A 164 -0.65 -4.21 28.50
N SER A 165 0.49 -3.70 29.00
CA SER A 165 0.73 -3.67 30.44
C SER A 165 -0.26 -2.79 31.20
N TYR A 166 -0.61 -1.63 30.63
CA TYR A 166 -1.62 -0.75 31.22
C TYR A 166 -3.03 -1.38 31.24
N LEU A 167 -3.35 -2.23 30.28
CA LEU A 167 -4.64 -2.88 30.11
C LEU A 167 -4.69 -4.32 30.71
N ALA A 168 -3.60 -4.81 31.32
CA ALA A 168 -3.45 -6.20 31.70
C ALA A 168 -4.51 -6.72 32.67
N ASP A 169 -5.01 -5.87 33.58
CA ASP A 169 -6.03 -6.23 34.58
C ASP A 169 -7.47 -6.06 34.08
N CYS A 170 -7.67 -5.71 32.81
CA CYS A 170 -8.99 -5.60 32.22
C CYS A 170 -9.63 -6.98 32.00
N LYS A 171 -10.96 -7.04 32.16
CA LYS A 171 -11.73 -8.29 31.92
C LYS A 171 -11.79 -8.69 30.45
N ALA A 172 -11.73 -7.71 29.57
CA ALA A 172 -11.77 -7.88 28.11
C ALA A 172 -11.08 -6.70 27.44
N LEU A 173 -10.80 -6.85 26.15
CA LEU A 173 -10.20 -5.84 25.30
C LEU A 173 -11.06 -5.62 24.07
N ILE A 174 -11.30 -4.35 23.72
CA ILE A 174 -11.82 -3.92 22.42
C ILE A 174 -10.66 -3.28 21.68
N PHE A 175 -10.29 -3.85 20.55
CA PHE A 175 -9.32 -3.26 19.61
C PHE A 175 -10.09 -2.74 18.40
N ASP A 176 -10.28 -1.42 18.34
CA ASP A 176 -11.14 -0.75 17.35
C ASP A 176 -10.31 -0.24 16.17
N VAL A 177 -10.54 -0.84 15.01
CA VAL A 177 -9.93 -0.48 13.73
C VAL A 177 -10.97 -0.15 12.65
N ARG A 178 -12.21 0.15 13.04
CA ARG A 178 -13.33 0.37 12.10
C ARG A 178 -13.08 1.49 11.12
N GLN A 179 -12.30 2.50 11.48
CA GLN A 179 -11.93 3.64 10.63
C GLN A 179 -10.45 3.57 10.20
N ASN A 180 -9.85 2.40 10.30
CA ASN A 180 -8.45 2.25 9.91
C ASN A 180 -8.32 2.31 8.39
N SER A 181 -7.55 3.27 7.90
CA SER A 181 -7.32 3.50 6.47
C SER A 181 -6.27 2.57 5.84
N GLY A 182 -5.76 1.60 6.60
CA GLY A 182 -4.68 0.73 6.15
C GLY A 182 -3.29 1.32 6.45
N GLY A 183 -2.28 0.87 5.69
CA GLY A 183 -0.88 1.28 5.84
C GLY A 183 0.07 0.08 5.83
N ASN A 184 1.04 0.06 6.74
CA ASN A 184 2.06 -0.98 6.78
C ASN A 184 1.55 -2.30 7.40
N ALA A 185 1.53 -3.37 6.60
CA ALA A 185 1.13 -4.71 7.04
C ALA A 185 1.97 -5.25 8.23
N THR A 186 3.22 -4.79 8.39
CA THR A 186 4.05 -5.17 9.54
C THR A 186 3.42 -4.71 10.85
N ASN A 187 2.82 -3.53 10.90
CA ASN A 187 2.16 -3.00 12.10
C ASN A 187 0.96 -3.87 12.50
N SER A 188 0.13 -4.28 11.54
CA SER A 188 -0.99 -5.19 11.81
C SER A 188 -0.51 -6.55 12.33
N THR A 189 0.57 -7.08 11.75
CA THR A 189 1.17 -8.35 12.18
C THR A 189 1.75 -8.26 13.59
N GLN A 190 2.42 -7.17 13.94
CA GLN A 190 2.95 -6.95 15.29
C GLN A 190 1.83 -6.90 16.35
N ILE A 191 0.72 -6.23 16.04
CA ILE A 191 -0.44 -6.20 16.92
C ILE A 191 -1.04 -7.60 17.05
N ALA A 192 -1.30 -8.29 15.93
CA ALA A 192 -1.88 -9.62 15.94
C ALA A 192 -1.02 -10.64 16.73
N SER A 193 0.31 -10.49 16.70
CA SER A 193 1.23 -11.35 17.45
C SER A 193 1.05 -11.29 18.97
N ARG A 194 0.39 -10.26 19.51
CA ARG A 194 0.09 -10.13 20.94
C ARG A 194 -1.06 -11.02 21.40
N PHE A 195 -1.79 -11.63 20.47
CA PHE A 195 -2.96 -12.46 20.75
C PHE A 195 -2.69 -13.96 20.52
N THR A 196 -1.46 -14.34 20.23
CA THR A 196 -1.08 -15.75 20.01
C THR A 196 0.32 -16.05 20.55
N ASN A 197 0.52 -17.28 21.03
CA ASN A 197 1.82 -17.81 21.44
C ASN A 197 2.45 -18.69 20.36
N GLU A 198 1.76 -18.89 19.25
CA GLU A 198 2.17 -19.78 18.19
C GLU A 198 2.39 -19.00 16.89
N LYS A 199 3.30 -19.51 16.05
CA LYS A 199 3.47 -18.99 14.70
C LYS A 199 2.31 -19.49 13.83
N ILE A 200 1.44 -18.58 13.42
CA ILE A 200 0.27 -18.87 12.59
C ILE A 200 0.52 -18.34 11.17
N LEU A 201 0.30 -19.17 10.16
CA LEU A 201 0.26 -18.74 8.77
C LEU A 201 -1.08 -18.04 8.53
N THR A 202 -1.05 -16.73 8.26
CA THR A 202 -2.24 -15.90 8.03
C THR A 202 -2.58 -15.71 6.56
N GLY A 203 -1.63 -15.96 5.65
CA GLY A 203 -1.83 -15.82 4.21
C GLY A 203 -0.53 -15.83 3.42
N TYR A 204 -0.68 -15.62 2.13
CA TYR A 204 0.42 -15.50 1.18
C TYR A 204 0.34 -14.16 0.46
N ILE A 205 1.48 -13.56 0.18
CA ILE A 205 1.59 -12.40 -0.71
C ILE A 205 2.03 -12.95 -2.06
N GLN A 206 1.23 -12.68 -3.08
CA GLN A 206 1.54 -13.05 -4.47
C GLN A 206 1.86 -11.78 -5.25
N HIS A 207 2.83 -11.87 -6.14
CA HIS A 207 3.21 -10.77 -7.03
C HIS A 207 3.01 -11.22 -8.47
N LYS A 208 2.40 -10.37 -9.29
CA LYS A 208 2.35 -10.56 -10.74
C LYS A 208 3.76 -10.32 -11.31
N THR A 209 4.24 -11.23 -12.16
CA THR A 209 5.60 -11.22 -12.70
C THR A 209 5.67 -11.11 -14.21
N GLY A 210 4.61 -10.64 -14.86
CA GLY A 210 4.55 -10.46 -16.31
C GLY A 210 3.15 -10.21 -16.81
N PRO A 211 3.00 -9.96 -18.13
CA PRO A 211 1.70 -9.79 -18.77
C PRO A 211 0.84 -11.04 -18.64
N GLY A 212 -0.45 -10.87 -18.71
CA GLY A 212 -1.35 -12.02 -18.71
C GLY A 212 -2.59 -11.99 -18.35
#